data_4ab44674c1a6d44569836ab4c8265d1a
#
_entry.id   4ab44674c1a6d44569836ab4c8265d1a
#
_cell.length_a   1.000
_cell.length_b   1.000
_cell.length_c   1.000
_cell.angle_alpha   90.00
_cell.angle_beta   90.00
_cell.angle_gamma   90.00
#
_symmetry.space_group_name_H-M   'P 1'
#
loop_
_entity.id
_entity.type
_entity.pdbx_description
1 polymer ?
#
loop_
_entity_poly.entity_id
_entity_poly.type
_entity_poly.pdbx_seq_one_letter_code
_entity_poly.pdbx_strand_id
1 'polypeptide(L)' 'MGEYITLDEVKKLWTIPGKKPPSTTTIWARRRAGLIPQPKLLGRDNLYKRDEVIRMRDEYFEK' A
#
# COMPACT_ATOMS: atom_id res chain seq x y z
N MET A 1 -13.13 -5.86 10.10
CA MET A 1 -12.49 -7.08 9.62
C MET A 1 -11.47 -6.74 8.56
N GLY A 2 -10.31 -7.36 8.65
CA GLY A 2 -9.23 -7.06 7.72
C GLY A 2 -9.43 -7.73 6.37
N GLU A 3 -9.62 -6.94 5.35
CA GLU A 3 -9.59 -7.42 3.98
C GLU A 3 -8.15 -7.34 3.49
N TYR A 4 -7.69 -8.38 2.80
CA TYR A 4 -6.35 -8.41 2.24
C TYR A 4 -6.39 -8.05 0.76
N ILE A 5 -5.42 -7.26 0.32
CA ILE A 5 -5.33 -6.78 -1.06
C ILE A 5 -3.96 -7.07 -1.63
N THR A 6 -3.89 -7.12 -2.96
CA THR A 6 -2.63 -7.36 -3.67
C THR A 6 -1.81 -6.07 -3.79
N LEU A 7 -0.57 -6.22 -4.27
CA LEU A 7 0.29 -5.08 -4.54
C LEU A 7 -0.34 -4.10 -5.54
N ASP A 8 -1.03 -4.62 -6.55
CA ASP A 8 -1.69 -3.77 -7.54
C ASP A 8 -2.76 -2.90 -6.88
N GLU A 9 -3.51 -3.46 -5.94
CA GLU A 9 -4.50 -2.70 -5.19
C GLU A 9 -3.84 -1.64 -4.32
N VAL A 10 -2.71 -1.97 -3.70
CA VAL A 10 -1.95 -0.99 -2.91
C VAL A 10 -1.53 0.18 -3.79
N LYS A 11 -1.05 -0.10 -5.00
CA LYS A 11 -0.67 0.96 -5.95
C LYS A 11 -1.87 1.85 -6.27
N LYS A 12 -3.04 1.27 -6.48
CA LYS A 12 -4.27 2.04 -6.76
C LYS A 12 -4.62 2.95 -5.60
N LEU A 13 -4.53 2.45 -4.37
CA LEU A 13 -4.83 3.23 -3.18
C LEU A 13 -3.86 4.40 -3.00
N TRP A 14 -2.62 4.24 -3.44
CA TRP A 14 -1.61 5.29 -3.34
C TRP A 14 -1.58 6.21 -4.54
N THR A 15 -2.46 5.99 -5.54
CA THR A 15 -2.51 6.84 -6.73
C THR A 15 -3.18 8.17 -6.42
N ILE A 16 -2.48 9.26 -6.71
CA ILE A 16 -3.01 10.61 -6.55
C ILE A 16 -3.83 10.95 -7.80
N PRO A 17 -5.07 11.46 -7.65
CA PRO A 17 -5.87 11.86 -8.81
C PRO A 17 -5.11 12.80 -9.74
N GLY A 18 -5.12 12.48 -11.03
CA GLY A 18 -4.43 13.27 -12.04
C GLY A 18 -2.96 12.95 -12.20
N LYS A 19 -2.43 12.00 -11.43
CA LYS A 19 -1.02 11.58 -11.53
C LYS A 19 -0.92 10.10 -11.83
N LYS A 20 0.25 9.68 -12.28
CA LYS A 20 0.51 8.27 -12.56
C LYS A 20 0.58 7.48 -11.26
N PRO A 21 0.16 6.19 -11.28
CA PRO A 21 0.32 5.34 -10.10
C PRO A 21 1.79 5.14 -9.77
N PRO A 22 2.12 4.94 -8.48
CA PRO A 22 3.50 4.71 -8.08
C PRO A 22 4.01 3.38 -8.66
N SER A 23 5.30 3.34 -8.97
CA SER A 23 5.95 2.13 -9.45
C SER A 23 6.18 1.15 -8.28
N THR A 24 6.49 -0.10 -8.62
CA THR A 24 6.83 -1.10 -7.60
C THR A 24 8.02 -0.65 -6.76
N THR A 25 9.01 -0.03 -7.39
CA THR A 25 10.17 0.49 -6.67
C THR A 25 9.77 1.56 -5.67
N THR A 26 8.88 2.45 -6.07
CA THR A 26 8.36 3.50 -5.17
C THR A 26 7.61 2.89 -4.00
N ILE A 27 6.78 1.88 -4.25
CA ILE A 27 6.04 1.18 -3.18
C ILE A 27 7.02 0.52 -2.20
N TRP A 28 8.06 -0.11 -2.69
CA TRP A 28 9.07 -0.74 -1.82
C TRP A 28 9.81 0.28 -0.97
N ALA A 29 10.14 1.44 -1.56
CA ALA A 29 10.78 2.51 -0.81
C ALA A 29 9.88 3.04 0.30
N ARG A 30 8.59 3.19 0.03
CA ARG A 30 7.62 3.63 1.04
C ARG A 30 7.45 2.57 2.13
N ARG A 31 7.50 1.30 1.78
CA ARG A 31 7.43 0.22 2.77
C ARG A 31 8.63 0.27 3.71
N ARG A 32 9.82 0.50 3.18
CA ARG A 32 11.02 0.64 4.00
C ARG A 32 10.94 1.84 4.94
N ALA A 33 10.29 2.90 4.49
CA ALA A 33 10.10 4.11 5.29
C ALA A 33 8.98 3.98 6.33
N GLY A 34 8.29 2.82 6.37
CA GLY A 34 7.21 2.60 7.32
C GLY A 34 5.88 3.20 6.91
N LEU A 35 5.73 3.56 5.63
CA LEU A 35 4.49 4.16 5.12
C LEU A 35 3.50 3.14 4.59
N ILE A 36 3.93 1.89 4.42
CA ILE A 36 3.09 0.79 3.97
C ILE A 36 3.28 -0.36 4.94
N PRO A 37 2.19 -1.05 5.34
CA PRO A 37 2.31 -2.15 6.29
C PRO A 37 3.07 -3.34 5.70
N GLN A 38 3.62 -4.18 6.57
CA GLN A 38 4.30 -5.38 6.15
C GLN A 38 3.33 -6.32 5.45
N PRO A 39 3.72 -6.90 4.32
CA PRO A 39 2.86 -7.87 3.64
C PRO A 39 2.79 -9.16 4.43
N LYS A 40 1.66 -9.84 4.30
CA LYS A 40 1.47 -11.17 4.85
C LYS A 40 1.46 -12.15 3.69
N LEU A 41 2.27 -13.19 3.80
CA LEU A 41 2.33 -14.22 2.77
C LEU A 41 1.18 -15.18 2.96
N LEU A 42 0.24 -15.19 2.02
CA LEU A 42 -0.87 -16.13 1.98
C LEU A 42 -0.76 -16.92 0.68
N GLY A 43 -0.38 -18.20 0.78
CA GLY A 43 -0.08 -18.97 -0.39
C GLY A 43 1.19 -18.46 -1.06
N ARG A 44 1.08 -18.10 -2.34
CA ARG A 44 2.21 -17.59 -3.12
C ARG A 44 2.25 -16.06 -3.19
N ASP A 45 1.21 -15.42 -2.68
CA ASP A 45 1.06 -13.97 -2.85
C ASP A 45 1.34 -13.22 -1.57
N ASN A 46 2.01 -12.08 -1.69
CA ASN A 46 2.15 -11.15 -0.61
C ASN A 46 0.91 -10.27 -0.59
N LEU A 47 0.16 -10.33 0.50
CA LEU A 47 -1.08 -9.57 0.64
C LEU A 47 -0.94 -8.53 1.75
N TYR A 48 -1.63 -7.42 1.58
CA TYR A 48 -1.56 -6.29 2.50
C TYR A 48 -2.92 -6.07 3.13
N LYS A 49 -2.93 -5.67 4.39
CA LYS A 49 -4.17 -5.38 5.09
C LYS A 49 -4.72 -4.05 4.59
N ARG A 50 -5.88 -4.10 3.94
CA ARG A 50 -6.46 -2.93 3.28
C ARG A 50 -6.65 -1.75 4.24
N ASP A 51 -7.19 -2.02 5.41
CA ASP A 51 -7.47 -0.96 6.40
C ASP A 51 -6.19 -0.27 6.85
N GLU A 52 -5.12 -1.04 7.04
CA GLU A 52 -3.83 -0.47 7.41
C GLU A 52 -3.23 0.37 6.29
N VAL A 53 -3.34 -0.10 5.04
CA VAL A 53 -2.84 0.64 3.89
C VAL A 53 -3.55 1.99 3.79
N ILE A 54 -4.86 1.99 3.92
CA ILE A 54 -5.66 3.22 3.84
C ILE A 54 -5.28 4.17 4.98
N ARG A 55 -5.18 3.66 6.20
CA ARG A 55 -4.83 4.49 7.35
C ARG A 55 -3.46 5.13 7.18
N MET A 56 -2.46 4.35 6.79
CA MET A 56 -1.11 4.86 6.61
C MET A 56 -1.03 5.86 5.47
N ARG A 57 -1.76 5.61 4.39
CA ARG A 57 -1.85 6.54 3.27
C ARG A 57 -2.45 7.87 3.72
N ASP A 58 -3.56 7.82 4.44
CA ASP A 58 -4.24 9.03 4.91
C ASP A 58 -3.34 9.84 5.84
N GLU A 59 -2.65 9.18 6.75
CA GLU A 59 -1.68 9.84 7.63
C GLU A 59 -0.57 10.53 6.83
N TYR A 60 -0.10 9.88 5.78
CA TYR A 60 0.94 10.46 4.94
C TYR A 60 0.47 11.72 4.23
N PHE A 61 -0.75 11.70 3.70
CA PHE A 61 -1.27 12.85 2.94
C PHE A 61 -1.78 13.98 3.82
N GLU A 62 -2.04 13.73 5.09
CA GLU A 62 -2.47 14.77 6.04
C GLU A 62 -1.32 15.66 6.53
N LYS A 63 -0.11 15.27 6.31
CA LYS A 63 1.06 16.03 6.75
C LYS A 63 1.37 17.18 5.82
#